data_428e3cc05163f206ee2d1c4b25d6b0ce
#
_entry.id   428e3cc05163f206ee2d1c4b25d6b0ce
#
_cell.length_a   1.000
_cell.length_b   1.000
_cell.length_c   1.000
_cell.angle_alpha   90.00
_cell.angle_beta   90.00
_cell.angle_gamma   90.00
#
_symmetry.space_group_name_H-M   'P 1'
#
loop_
_entity.id
_entity.type
_entity.pdbx_description
1 polymer ?
#
loop_
_entity_poly.entity_id
_entity_poly.type
_entity_poly.pdbx_seq_one_letter_code
_entity_poly.pdbx_strand_id
1 'polypeptide(L)'
;MDKYIIMNKNIPLVKTTMSAAGYITEVLQIYNPEAFPVGIFTDDFNKLADKLNQWWRSRIIPASRDGLRYILHLYDVESPAVLSKRSLGLSLSDQYWLKPVGSELTWQDINFFTNDFSKELGEAFFQKESSRPAINPFTPDASSNGWLKKKWVKINGVTYLAKAGSVPLLQQPYNEIAAANVAEALTIKHVPYELIIEDNRPLCLCPNFITTETEFVPAYFVKDILPRSNNDSVYGHFLKCCDYLQIPDVAGYLQQMLCLDYLIENSDRHYGNFGFIRDVNSLKFLGPAPLFDNGTSL
;
A
#
# COMPACT_ATOMS: atom_id res chain seq x y z
N MET A 1 25.60 -8.73 6.10
CA MET A 1 24.51 -7.87 5.58
C MET A 1 24.25 -8.29 4.14
N ASP A 2 22.99 -8.56 3.82
CA ASP A 2 22.62 -8.99 2.48
C ASP A 2 22.51 -7.76 1.56
N LYS A 3 22.89 -7.94 0.29
CA LYS A 3 22.83 -6.88 -0.72
C LYS A 3 21.65 -7.09 -1.64
N TYR A 4 20.89 -6.03 -1.88
CA TYR A 4 19.74 -6.00 -2.77
C TYR A 4 19.82 -4.84 -3.74
N ILE A 5 19.12 -4.98 -4.87
CA ILE A 5 18.81 -3.89 -5.78
C ILE A 5 17.32 -3.63 -5.64
N ILE A 6 16.94 -2.40 -5.29
CA ILE A 6 15.54 -1.98 -5.40
C ILE A 6 15.26 -1.77 -6.88
N MET A 7 14.20 -2.41 -7.35
CA MET A 7 13.77 -2.42 -8.74
C MET A 7 12.40 -1.75 -8.89
N ASN A 8 12.12 -1.16 -10.04
CA ASN A 8 10.77 -0.90 -10.54
C ASN A 8 10.59 -1.77 -11.78
N LYS A 9 9.70 -2.78 -11.73
CA LYS A 9 9.68 -3.86 -12.74
C LYS A 9 11.11 -4.40 -12.95
N ASN A 10 11.65 -4.30 -14.16
CA ASN A 10 13.02 -4.72 -14.47
C ASN A 10 14.03 -3.56 -14.52
N ILE A 11 13.64 -2.35 -14.11
CA ILE A 11 14.51 -1.18 -14.04
C ILE A 11 15.20 -1.16 -12.68
N PRO A 12 16.54 -1.28 -12.59
CA PRO A 12 17.27 -1.15 -11.35
C PRO A 12 17.30 0.31 -10.91
N LEU A 13 16.99 0.60 -9.64
CA LEU A 13 16.98 1.96 -9.09
C LEU A 13 18.24 2.23 -8.25
N VAL A 14 18.45 1.39 -7.26
CA VAL A 14 19.48 1.60 -6.26
C VAL A 14 19.93 0.28 -5.64
N LYS A 15 21.24 0.11 -5.46
CA LYS A 15 21.82 -1.00 -4.71
C LYS A 15 21.96 -0.62 -3.25
N THR A 16 21.47 -1.47 -2.36
CA THR A 16 21.44 -1.24 -0.92
C THR A 16 21.96 -2.44 -0.14
N THR A 17 22.30 -2.21 1.13
CA THR A 17 22.44 -3.27 2.13
C THR A 17 21.21 -3.31 3.02
N MET A 18 20.87 -4.51 3.52
CA MET A 18 19.79 -4.69 4.48
C MET A 18 20.27 -5.43 5.72
N SER A 19 19.75 -5.04 6.88
CA SER A 19 19.99 -5.73 8.15
C SER A 19 19.30 -7.08 8.21
N ALA A 20 19.66 -7.91 9.18
CA ALA A 20 18.96 -9.17 9.49
C ALA A 20 17.48 -8.90 9.85
N ALA A 21 17.20 -7.79 10.54
CA ALA A 21 15.84 -7.36 10.89
C ALA A 21 15.00 -6.84 9.70
N GLY A 22 15.54 -6.84 8.47
CA GLY A 22 14.80 -6.49 7.25
C GLY A 22 14.71 -4.99 6.94
N TYR A 23 15.62 -4.16 7.46
CA TYR A 23 15.64 -2.72 7.21
C TYR A 23 16.83 -2.33 6.33
N ILE A 24 16.65 -1.29 5.50
CA ILE A 24 17.70 -0.69 4.67
C ILE A 24 18.71 0.02 5.58
N THR A 25 20.00 -0.26 5.39
CA THR A 25 21.06 0.27 6.23
C THR A 25 22.00 1.21 5.49
N GLU A 26 22.21 1.00 4.19
CA GLU A 26 23.15 1.80 3.41
C GLU A 26 22.76 1.80 1.93
N VAL A 27 23.02 2.91 1.25
CA VAL A 27 22.99 3.06 -0.21
C VAL A 27 24.38 2.84 -0.76
N LEU A 28 24.55 1.91 -1.70
CA LEU A 28 25.84 1.57 -2.29
C LEU A 28 26.03 2.17 -3.69
N GLN A 29 24.96 2.24 -4.49
CA GLN A 29 25.02 2.71 -5.87
C GLN A 29 23.63 3.10 -6.36
N ILE A 30 23.51 4.21 -7.06
CA ILE A 30 22.29 4.68 -7.73
C ILE A 30 22.41 4.34 -9.22
N TYR A 31 21.32 3.84 -9.83
CA TYR A 31 21.25 3.47 -11.24
C TYR A 31 20.33 4.41 -12.04
N ASN A 32 19.04 4.52 -11.61
CA ASN A 32 18.01 5.29 -12.32
C ASN A 32 17.24 6.21 -11.35
N PRO A 33 17.72 7.45 -11.13
CA PRO A 33 17.13 8.39 -10.17
C PRO A 33 15.67 8.76 -10.47
N GLU A 34 15.31 8.88 -11.74
CA GLU A 34 13.97 9.30 -12.20
C GLU A 34 12.88 8.27 -11.91
N ALA A 35 13.25 6.98 -11.80
CA ALA A 35 12.29 5.91 -11.58
C ALA A 35 12.01 5.61 -10.09
N PHE A 36 12.57 6.42 -9.18
CA PHE A 36 12.31 6.26 -7.73
C PHE A 36 10.85 6.50 -7.38
N PRO A 37 10.39 5.95 -6.24
CA PRO A 37 9.13 6.37 -5.65
C PRO A 37 9.08 7.87 -5.42
N VAL A 38 7.90 8.47 -5.59
CA VAL A 38 7.70 9.92 -5.50
C VAL A 38 8.23 10.48 -4.16
N GLY A 39 9.01 11.56 -4.23
CA GLY A 39 9.55 12.27 -3.06
C GLY A 39 10.72 11.58 -2.34
N ILE A 40 11.20 10.43 -2.85
CA ILE A 40 12.25 9.65 -2.16
C ILE A 40 13.65 10.04 -2.60
N PHE A 41 13.86 10.33 -3.89
CA PHE A 41 15.19 10.58 -4.42
C PHE A 41 15.87 11.83 -3.81
N THR A 42 17.17 11.74 -3.56
CA THR A 42 18.10 12.82 -3.21
C THR A 42 19.52 12.35 -3.52
N ASP A 43 20.41 13.29 -3.88
CA ASP A 43 21.83 13.01 -4.20
C ASP A 43 22.69 12.72 -2.94
N ASP A 44 22.20 13.07 -1.76
CA ASP A 44 22.85 12.75 -0.49
C ASP A 44 22.53 11.29 -0.09
N PHE A 45 23.53 10.43 -0.15
CA PHE A 45 23.38 8.98 0.11
C PHE A 45 22.86 8.66 1.52
N ASN A 46 23.24 9.42 2.53
CA ASN A 46 22.75 9.20 3.89
C ASN A 46 21.27 9.56 4.01
N LYS A 47 20.89 10.71 3.50
CA LYS A 47 19.48 11.13 3.44
C LYS A 47 18.65 10.19 2.55
N LEU A 48 19.24 9.69 1.45
CA LEU A 48 18.56 8.72 0.58
C LEU A 48 18.31 7.39 1.31
N ALA A 49 19.28 6.90 2.09
CA ALA A 49 19.10 5.69 2.89
C ALA A 49 17.94 5.86 3.91
N ASP A 50 17.88 7.01 4.58
CA ASP A 50 16.80 7.32 5.53
C ASP A 50 15.44 7.40 4.84
N LYS A 51 15.34 8.10 3.71
CA LYS A 51 14.09 8.21 2.91
C LYS A 51 13.64 6.87 2.35
N LEU A 52 14.57 6.07 1.83
CA LEU A 52 14.29 4.72 1.36
C LEU A 52 13.80 3.83 2.50
N ASN A 53 14.40 3.95 3.69
CA ASN A 53 13.97 3.17 4.85
C ASN A 53 12.60 3.62 5.36
N GLN A 54 12.27 4.92 5.30
CA GLN A 54 10.92 5.43 5.60
C GLN A 54 9.89 4.90 4.60
N TRP A 55 10.20 4.95 3.30
CA TRP A 55 9.36 4.37 2.26
C TRP A 55 9.20 2.86 2.43
N TRP A 56 10.28 2.14 2.71
CA TRP A 56 10.25 0.71 3.00
C TRP A 56 9.34 0.38 4.18
N ARG A 57 9.43 1.15 5.27
CA ARG A 57 8.58 0.99 6.47
C ARG A 57 7.09 1.20 6.17
N SER A 58 6.74 2.09 5.24
CA SER A 58 5.34 2.30 4.84
C SER A 58 4.72 1.11 4.11
N ARG A 59 5.54 0.15 3.65
CA ARG A 59 5.15 -1.08 2.95
C ARG A 59 5.09 -2.30 3.88
N ILE A 60 5.50 -2.15 5.12
CA ILE A 60 5.54 -3.24 6.11
C ILE A 60 4.21 -3.27 6.87
N ILE A 61 3.77 -4.46 7.28
CA ILE A 61 2.61 -4.62 8.15
C ILE A 61 2.81 -3.78 9.41
N PRO A 62 1.89 -2.85 9.74
CA PRO A 62 2.07 -1.97 10.89
C PRO A 62 2.01 -2.75 12.21
N ALA A 63 2.79 -2.32 13.20
CA ALA A 63 2.84 -2.95 14.53
C ALA A 63 1.49 -2.96 15.26
N SER A 64 0.60 -2.04 14.88
CA SER A 64 -0.77 -1.93 15.42
C SER A 64 -1.76 -2.96 14.85
N ARG A 65 -1.37 -3.74 13.81
CA ARG A 65 -2.29 -4.71 13.22
C ARG A 65 -2.66 -5.80 14.22
N ASP A 66 -3.97 -6.01 14.37
CA ASP A 66 -4.49 -7.08 15.20
C ASP A 66 -4.00 -8.45 14.72
N GLY A 67 -3.51 -9.30 15.65
CA GLY A 67 -2.96 -10.62 15.36
C GLY A 67 -1.49 -10.64 14.93
N LEU A 68 -0.81 -9.50 14.73
CA LEU A 68 0.58 -9.48 14.24
C LEU A 68 1.55 -10.25 15.14
N ARG A 69 1.43 -10.16 16.46
CA ARG A 69 2.32 -10.89 17.39
C ARG A 69 2.23 -12.39 17.19
N TYR A 70 1.02 -12.90 17.02
CA TYR A 70 0.78 -14.31 16.72
C TYR A 70 1.45 -14.72 15.40
N ILE A 71 1.30 -13.90 14.36
CA ILE A 71 1.92 -14.11 13.04
C ILE A 71 3.44 -14.15 13.15
N LEU A 72 4.07 -13.20 13.84
CA LEU A 72 5.53 -13.19 14.00
C LEU A 72 6.04 -14.46 14.72
N HIS A 73 5.34 -14.89 15.74
CA HIS A 73 5.66 -16.15 16.43
C HIS A 73 5.47 -17.37 15.51
N LEU A 74 4.37 -17.41 14.75
CA LEU A 74 4.05 -18.51 13.83
C LEU A 74 5.12 -18.69 12.74
N TYR A 75 5.65 -17.57 12.22
CA TYR A 75 6.69 -17.57 11.18
C TYR A 75 8.12 -17.60 11.72
N ASP A 76 8.28 -17.62 13.03
CA ASP A 76 9.59 -17.54 13.70
C ASP A 76 10.43 -16.37 13.16
N VAL A 77 9.85 -15.16 13.21
CA VAL A 77 10.51 -13.92 12.77
C VAL A 77 10.38 -12.82 13.83
N GLU A 78 11.44 -12.04 13.98
CA GLU A 78 11.53 -11.00 15.00
C GLU A 78 10.78 -9.70 14.62
N SER A 79 10.56 -9.49 13.32
CA SER A 79 9.92 -8.25 12.85
C SER A 79 9.09 -8.48 11.58
N PRO A 80 8.04 -7.66 11.35
CA PRO A 80 7.24 -7.71 10.12
C PRO A 80 8.06 -7.32 8.88
N ALA A 81 9.17 -6.59 9.02
CA ALA A 81 10.07 -6.25 7.93
C ALA A 81 10.75 -7.49 7.33
N VAL A 82 10.99 -8.52 8.14
CA VAL A 82 11.52 -9.80 7.67
C VAL A 82 10.51 -10.51 6.76
N LEU A 83 9.20 -10.44 7.07
CA LEU A 83 8.16 -11.01 6.20
C LEU A 83 8.15 -10.30 4.84
N SER A 84 8.13 -8.97 4.83
CA SER A 84 8.20 -8.19 3.59
C SER A 84 9.47 -8.47 2.79
N LYS A 85 10.62 -8.61 3.46
CA LYS A 85 11.90 -9.00 2.83
C LYS A 85 11.81 -10.39 2.19
N ARG A 86 11.18 -11.39 2.87
CA ARG A 86 10.98 -12.74 2.33
C ARG A 86 10.07 -12.75 1.10
N SER A 87 9.09 -11.86 1.04
CA SER A 87 8.24 -11.61 -0.14
C SER A 87 8.89 -10.68 -1.17
N LEU A 88 10.21 -10.45 -1.09
CA LEU A 88 10.95 -9.52 -1.95
C LEU A 88 10.38 -8.10 -1.98
N GLY A 89 9.62 -7.69 -0.98
CA GLY A 89 8.96 -6.39 -0.90
C GLY A 89 7.87 -6.16 -1.95
N LEU A 90 7.43 -7.19 -2.64
CA LEU A 90 6.37 -7.11 -3.65
C LEU A 90 5.05 -6.65 -3.04
N SER A 91 4.29 -5.89 -3.80
CA SER A 91 2.99 -5.35 -3.43
C SER A 91 2.02 -5.44 -4.61
N LEU A 92 0.73 -5.26 -4.33
CA LEU A 92 -0.33 -5.07 -5.33
C LEU A 92 -0.71 -3.59 -5.51
N SER A 93 0.02 -2.67 -4.86
CA SER A 93 -0.17 -1.22 -5.01
C SER A 93 0.85 -0.55 -5.94
N ASP A 94 1.93 -1.24 -6.27
CA ASP A 94 3.01 -0.72 -7.15
C ASP A 94 3.89 -1.87 -7.68
N GLN A 95 4.96 -1.54 -8.43
CA GLN A 95 5.84 -2.51 -9.09
C GLN A 95 7.26 -2.52 -8.52
N TYR A 96 7.46 -1.95 -7.32
CA TYR A 96 8.77 -1.96 -6.66
C TYR A 96 9.01 -3.29 -5.94
N TRP A 97 10.26 -3.76 -6.00
CA TRP A 97 10.68 -5.00 -5.34
C TRP A 97 12.18 -5.05 -5.05
N LEU A 98 12.58 -6.01 -4.23
CA LEU A 98 13.96 -6.25 -3.81
C LEU A 98 14.55 -7.40 -4.61
N LYS A 99 15.46 -7.14 -5.53
CA LYS A 99 16.22 -8.16 -6.24
C LYS A 99 17.47 -8.52 -5.44
N PRO A 100 17.66 -9.77 -4.97
CA PRO A 100 18.92 -10.20 -4.38
C PRO A 100 20.06 -10.02 -5.39
N VAL A 101 21.20 -9.48 -4.97
CA VAL A 101 22.37 -9.32 -5.85
C VAL A 101 22.85 -10.70 -6.29
N GLY A 102 23.03 -10.88 -7.60
CA GLY A 102 23.42 -12.17 -8.21
C GLY A 102 22.22 -13.08 -8.57
N SER A 103 20.98 -12.64 -8.32
CA SER A 103 19.79 -13.37 -8.74
C SER A 103 19.43 -13.07 -10.20
N GLU A 104 18.98 -14.07 -10.94
CA GLU A 104 18.47 -13.94 -12.32
C GLU A 104 16.97 -13.65 -12.38
N LEU A 105 16.28 -13.50 -11.23
CA LEU A 105 14.85 -13.22 -11.17
C LEU A 105 14.48 -11.97 -11.97
N THR A 106 13.37 -12.04 -12.69
CA THR A 106 12.73 -10.92 -13.37
C THR A 106 11.40 -10.58 -12.71
N TRP A 107 10.88 -9.39 -12.94
CA TRP A 107 9.59 -8.99 -12.37
C TRP A 107 8.45 -9.88 -12.87
N GLN A 108 8.52 -10.35 -14.11
CA GLN A 108 7.54 -11.26 -14.72
C GLN A 108 7.43 -12.58 -13.95
N ASP A 109 8.54 -13.08 -13.41
CA ASP A 109 8.58 -14.37 -12.71
C ASP A 109 7.90 -14.31 -11.34
N ILE A 110 7.83 -13.11 -10.72
CA ILE A 110 7.55 -13.00 -9.28
C ILE A 110 6.40 -12.04 -8.91
N ASN A 111 5.92 -11.18 -9.83
CA ASN A 111 4.88 -10.19 -9.48
C ASN A 111 3.56 -10.88 -9.07
N PHE A 112 2.78 -10.21 -8.19
CA PHE A 112 1.49 -10.71 -7.72
C PHE A 112 0.31 -10.35 -8.62
N PHE A 113 0.51 -9.56 -9.65
CA PHE A 113 -0.54 -9.20 -10.60
C PHE A 113 -0.88 -10.35 -11.55
N THR A 114 0.13 -11.01 -12.10
CA THR A 114 -0.03 -12.07 -13.10
C THR A 114 0.25 -13.45 -12.56
N ASN A 115 1.03 -13.57 -11.48
CA ASN A 115 1.34 -14.85 -10.84
C ASN A 115 0.42 -15.13 -9.66
N ASP A 116 0.28 -16.39 -9.30
CA ASP A 116 -0.41 -16.79 -8.09
C ASP A 116 0.47 -16.49 -6.85
N PHE A 117 -0.18 -16.28 -5.74
CA PHE A 117 0.46 -16.02 -4.46
C PHE A 117 -0.16 -16.86 -3.34
N SER A 118 0.61 -17.08 -2.26
CA SER A 118 0.14 -17.81 -1.08
C SER A 118 -0.94 -17.04 -0.35
N LYS A 119 -1.98 -17.75 0.13
CA LYS A 119 -3.06 -17.21 0.96
C LYS A 119 -2.81 -17.41 2.46
N GLU A 120 -1.81 -18.21 2.82
CA GLU A 120 -1.60 -18.72 4.17
C GLU A 120 -1.36 -17.61 5.20
N LEU A 121 -0.59 -16.58 4.87
CA LEU A 121 -0.36 -15.43 5.75
C LEU A 121 -1.66 -14.64 5.99
N GLY A 122 -2.42 -14.37 4.93
CA GLY A 122 -3.72 -13.71 5.03
C GLY A 122 -4.68 -14.52 5.90
N GLU A 123 -4.83 -15.81 5.63
CA GLU A 123 -5.69 -16.71 6.41
C GLU A 123 -5.27 -16.77 7.87
N ALA A 124 -3.97 -16.79 8.19
CA ALA A 124 -3.49 -16.82 9.56
C ALA A 124 -3.92 -15.62 10.41
N PHE A 125 -4.18 -14.45 9.80
CA PHE A 125 -4.77 -13.31 10.53
C PHE A 125 -6.23 -13.53 10.95
N PHE A 126 -6.94 -14.44 10.28
CA PHE A 126 -8.36 -14.73 10.54
C PHE A 126 -8.57 -15.99 11.39
N GLN A 127 -7.59 -16.89 11.47
CA GLN A 127 -7.71 -18.13 12.24
C GLN A 127 -7.58 -17.89 13.74
N LYS A 128 -8.38 -18.63 14.53
CA LYS A 128 -8.11 -18.84 15.95
C LYS A 128 -7.11 -20.01 16.08
N GLU A 129 -6.10 -19.82 16.91
CA GLU A 129 -5.02 -20.75 17.22
C GLU A 129 -5.37 -22.23 17.04
N SER A 130 -4.91 -22.87 15.97
CA SER A 130 -4.74 -24.35 15.90
C SER A 130 -4.05 -24.71 14.59
N SER A 131 -2.90 -25.33 14.72
CA SER A 131 -2.00 -25.88 13.70
C SER A 131 -1.01 -24.92 13.05
N ARG A 132 0.27 -25.29 13.08
CA ARG A 132 1.35 -24.68 12.30
C ARG A 132 1.29 -25.22 10.87
N PRO A 133 0.77 -24.50 9.88
CA PRO A 133 0.96 -24.87 8.50
C PRO A 133 2.42 -24.59 8.10
N ALA A 134 2.93 -25.33 7.14
CA ALA A 134 4.16 -24.95 6.43
C ALA A 134 3.85 -23.69 5.62
N ILE A 135 4.25 -22.52 6.12
CA ILE A 135 3.75 -21.26 5.65
C ILE A 135 4.71 -20.67 4.61
N ASN A 136 4.22 -20.44 3.40
CA ASN A 136 4.92 -19.70 2.37
C ASN A 136 4.71 -18.18 2.57
N PRO A 137 5.75 -17.41 2.92
CA PRO A 137 5.64 -15.97 3.14
C PRO A 137 5.53 -15.16 1.83
N PHE A 138 5.59 -15.81 0.66
CA PHE A 138 5.53 -15.15 -0.64
C PHE A 138 4.09 -14.78 -0.99
N THR A 139 3.66 -13.62 -0.48
CA THR A 139 2.28 -13.14 -0.53
C THR A 139 2.22 -11.62 -0.45
N PRO A 140 1.25 -10.96 -1.13
CA PRO A 140 1.02 -9.53 -1.00
C PRO A 140 0.54 -9.11 0.41
N ASP A 141 0.07 -10.05 1.24
CA ASP A 141 -0.32 -9.78 2.62
C ASP A 141 0.85 -9.30 3.48
N ALA A 142 2.07 -9.69 3.14
CA ALA A 142 3.30 -9.23 3.81
C ALA A 142 3.59 -7.73 3.61
N SER A 143 2.97 -7.09 2.62
CA SER A 143 3.16 -5.67 2.27
C SER A 143 1.87 -4.86 2.40
N SER A 144 0.86 -5.35 3.12
CA SER A 144 -0.42 -4.66 3.30
C SER A 144 -0.41 -3.71 4.51
N ASN A 145 -0.79 -2.44 4.32
CA ASN A 145 -0.88 -1.44 5.38
C ASN A 145 -2.24 -1.45 6.11
N GLY A 146 -2.37 -0.73 7.25
CA GLY A 146 -3.58 -0.55 8.05
C GLY A 146 -3.74 -1.55 9.20
N TRP A 147 -4.49 -1.19 10.24
CA TRP A 147 -4.62 -1.93 11.51
C TRP A 147 -5.66 -3.05 11.50
N LEU A 148 -6.72 -2.96 10.68
CA LEU A 148 -7.74 -3.99 10.55
C LEU A 148 -7.18 -5.28 9.93
N LYS A 149 -7.75 -6.42 10.30
CA LYS A 149 -7.46 -7.69 9.64
C LYS A 149 -7.88 -7.62 8.18
N LYS A 150 -6.99 -8.01 7.31
CA LYS A 150 -7.23 -8.05 5.86
C LYS A 150 -6.37 -9.11 5.20
N LYS A 151 -6.86 -9.59 4.05
CA LYS A 151 -6.16 -10.58 3.22
C LYS A 151 -6.42 -10.31 1.75
N TRP A 152 -5.44 -10.60 0.91
CA TRP A 152 -5.62 -10.60 -0.53
C TRP A 152 -6.17 -11.95 -1.00
N VAL A 153 -7.15 -11.92 -1.88
CA VAL A 153 -7.78 -13.11 -2.45
C VAL A 153 -7.99 -12.93 -3.95
N LYS A 154 -7.89 -14.04 -4.71
CA LYS A 154 -8.27 -14.08 -6.14
C LYS A 154 -9.60 -14.83 -6.27
N ILE A 155 -10.58 -14.19 -6.88
CA ILE A 155 -11.92 -14.76 -7.17
C ILE A 155 -12.17 -14.57 -8.65
N ASN A 156 -12.34 -15.67 -9.39
CA ASN A 156 -12.58 -15.65 -10.83
C ASN A 156 -11.56 -14.81 -11.63
N GLY A 157 -10.29 -14.85 -11.24
CA GLY A 157 -9.20 -14.11 -11.90
C GLY A 157 -9.09 -12.64 -11.48
N VAL A 158 -10.00 -12.12 -10.69
CA VAL A 158 -9.94 -10.76 -10.14
C VAL A 158 -9.32 -10.80 -8.73
N THR A 159 -8.42 -9.87 -8.45
CA THR A 159 -7.77 -9.75 -7.15
C THR A 159 -8.52 -8.76 -6.27
N TYR A 160 -8.87 -9.17 -5.05
CA TYR A 160 -9.58 -8.36 -4.06
C TYR A 160 -8.79 -8.28 -2.76
N LEU A 161 -8.88 -7.14 -2.08
CA LEU A 161 -8.52 -7.01 -0.68
C LEU A 161 -9.77 -7.23 0.16
N ALA A 162 -9.84 -8.35 0.88
CA ALA A 162 -10.90 -8.64 1.84
C ALA A 162 -10.55 -7.99 3.18
N LYS A 163 -11.40 -7.09 3.67
CA LYS A 163 -11.21 -6.36 4.93
C LYS A 163 -12.26 -6.80 5.94
N ALA A 164 -11.83 -7.08 7.18
CA ALA A 164 -12.72 -7.37 8.30
C ALA A 164 -13.02 -6.11 9.12
N GLY A 165 -14.05 -6.18 9.94
CA GLY A 165 -14.30 -5.21 10.99
C GLY A 165 -13.59 -5.53 12.31
N SER A 166 -13.50 -4.54 13.20
CA SER A 166 -13.03 -4.70 14.57
C SER A 166 -14.14 -5.21 15.49
N VAL A 167 -13.76 -6.10 16.40
CA VAL A 167 -14.68 -6.53 17.45
C VAL A 167 -14.92 -5.40 18.46
N PRO A 168 -16.10 -5.30 19.11
CA PRO A 168 -17.20 -6.28 19.04
C PRO A 168 -18.20 -6.07 17.91
N LEU A 169 -18.24 -4.87 17.29
CA LEU A 169 -19.34 -4.46 16.38
C LEU A 169 -19.18 -4.96 14.95
N LEU A 170 -17.95 -5.19 14.49
CA LEU A 170 -17.64 -5.61 13.12
C LEU A 170 -18.26 -4.68 12.06
N GLN A 171 -18.37 -3.39 12.35
CA GLN A 171 -19.18 -2.43 11.58
C GLN A 171 -18.49 -1.96 10.30
N GLN A 172 -17.15 -1.91 10.27
CA GLN A 172 -16.39 -1.32 9.17
C GLN A 172 -16.73 -1.86 7.77
N PRO A 173 -16.97 -3.18 7.54
CA PRO A 173 -17.40 -3.68 6.24
C PRO A 173 -18.74 -3.08 5.76
N TYR A 174 -19.69 -2.87 6.68
CA TYR A 174 -20.97 -2.26 6.36
C TYR A 174 -20.83 -0.77 6.06
N ASN A 175 -19.98 -0.08 6.80
CA ASN A 175 -19.69 1.35 6.57
C ASN A 175 -19.05 1.58 5.20
N GLU A 176 -18.11 0.70 4.76
CA GLU A 176 -17.53 0.77 3.41
C GLU A 176 -18.61 0.65 2.32
N ILE A 177 -19.56 -0.28 2.49
CA ILE A 177 -20.69 -0.45 1.54
C ILE A 177 -21.62 0.77 1.56
N ALA A 178 -21.99 1.25 2.74
CA ALA A 178 -22.85 2.42 2.87
C ALA A 178 -22.22 3.67 2.25
N ALA A 179 -20.92 3.90 2.52
CA ALA A 179 -20.16 4.99 1.94
C ALA A 179 -20.05 4.89 0.41
N ALA A 180 -19.84 3.68 -0.12
CA ALA A 180 -19.81 3.44 -1.56
C ALA A 180 -21.17 3.76 -2.22
N ASN A 181 -22.28 3.37 -1.60
CA ASN A 181 -23.62 3.69 -2.10
C ASN A 181 -23.90 5.20 -2.11
N VAL A 182 -23.43 5.93 -1.08
CA VAL A 182 -23.51 7.42 -1.06
C VAL A 182 -22.67 8.03 -2.17
N ALA A 183 -21.44 7.55 -2.36
CA ALA A 183 -20.55 8.01 -3.42
C ALA A 183 -21.14 7.75 -4.82
N GLU A 184 -21.74 6.57 -5.03
CA GLU A 184 -22.44 6.21 -6.28
C GLU A 184 -23.58 7.19 -6.55
N ALA A 185 -24.46 7.45 -5.56
CA ALA A 185 -25.57 8.39 -5.69
C ALA A 185 -25.12 9.82 -6.02
N LEU A 186 -23.92 10.20 -5.56
CA LEU A 186 -23.28 11.51 -5.84
C LEU A 186 -22.43 11.51 -7.13
N THR A 187 -22.35 10.41 -7.85
CA THR A 187 -21.49 10.25 -9.03
C THR A 187 -20.00 10.50 -8.74
N ILE A 188 -19.56 10.20 -7.53
CA ILE A 188 -18.17 10.31 -7.10
C ILE A 188 -17.42 9.02 -7.44
N LYS A 189 -16.26 9.13 -8.10
CA LYS A 189 -15.41 7.99 -8.42
C LYS A 189 -14.91 7.32 -7.13
N HIS A 190 -15.32 6.09 -6.89
CA HIS A 190 -15.02 5.32 -5.70
C HIS A 190 -14.73 3.85 -6.02
N VAL A 191 -14.20 3.10 -5.05
CA VAL A 191 -14.05 1.65 -5.16
C VAL A 191 -15.42 0.99 -4.93
N PRO A 192 -15.88 0.10 -5.82
CA PRO A 192 -17.10 -0.66 -5.60
C PRO A 192 -16.82 -1.79 -4.59
N TYR A 193 -17.41 -1.68 -3.41
CA TYR A 193 -17.27 -2.70 -2.37
C TYR A 193 -18.41 -3.72 -2.44
N GLU A 194 -18.08 -4.98 -2.17
CA GLU A 194 -19.05 -6.08 -2.03
C GLU A 194 -18.98 -6.64 -0.61
N LEU A 195 -20.16 -6.89 0.00
CA LEU A 195 -20.25 -7.54 1.30
C LEU A 195 -20.27 -9.06 1.12
N ILE A 196 -19.42 -9.77 1.86
CA ILE A 196 -19.48 -11.21 1.99
C ILE A 196 -19.51 -11.63 3.45
N ILE A 197 -20.01 -12.83 3.72
CA ILE A 197 -19.96 -13.46 5.04
C ILE A 197 -19.03 -14.67 4.95
N GLU A 198 -17.96 -14.67 5.72
CA GLU A 198 -17.02 -15.79 5.83
C GLU A 198 -16.88 -16.17 7.32
N ASP A 199 -17.08 -17.45 7.65
CA ASP A 199 -17.05 -17.95 9.04
C ASP A 199 -17.90 -17.11 10.03
N ASN A 200 -19.12 -16.76 9.61
CA ASN A 200 -20.06 -15.89 10.34
C ASN A 200 -19.52 -14.48 10.63
N ARG A 201 -18.56 -13.97 9.86
CA ARG A 201 -18.02 -12.63 9.98
C ARG A 201 -18.23 -11.83 8.70
N PRO A 202 -18.68 -10.58 8.79
CA PRO A 202 -18.77 -9.72 7.63
C PRO A 202 -17.38 -9.30 7.17
N LEU A 203 -17.13 -9.40 5.87
CA LEU A 203 -15.97 -8.84 5.18
C LEU A 203 -16.45 -7.99 4.02
N CYS A 204 -15.74 -6.90 3.71
CA CYS A 204 -15.92 -6.20 2.46
C CYS A 204 -14.79 -6.54 1.49
N LEU A 205 -15.16 -6.84 0.25
CA LEU A 205 -14.24 -7.07 -0.86
C LEU A 205 -14.00 -5.76 -1.60
N CYS A 206 -12.74 -5.34 -1.65
CA CYS A 206 -12.25 -4.18 -2.37
C CYS A 206 -11.48 -4.67 -3.61
N PRO A 207 -12.00 -4.54 -4.85
CA PRO A 207 -11.26 -4.94 -6.02
C PRO A 207 -9.98 -4.11 -6.15
N ASN A 208 -8.89 -4.76 -6.55
CA ASN A 208 -7.66 -4.04 -6.82
C ASN A 208 -7.83 -3.14 -8.05
N PHE A 209 -7.67 -1.84 -7.87
CA PHE A 209 -7.76 -0.85 -8.95
C PHE A 209 -6.40 -0.54 -9.59
N ILE A 210 -5.32 -1.17 -9.10
CA ILE A 210 -3.98 -1.06 -9.66
C ILE A 210 -3.71 -2.23 -10.59
N THR A 211 -3.02 -1.94 -11.68
CA THR A 211 -2.70 -2.90 -12.75
C THR A 211 -1.19 -3.05 -12.92
N THR A 212 -0.75 -3.89 -13.85
CA THR A 212 0.66 -4.00 -14.24
C THR A 212 1.24 -2.70 -14.83
N GLU A 213 0.39 -1.78 -15.27
CA GLU A 213 0.79 -0.53 -15.95
C GLU A 213 0.64 0.71 -15.06
N THR A 214 0.04 0.56 -13.87
CA THR A 214 -0.25 1.67 -12.97
C THR A 214 0.24 1.39 -11.55
N GLU A 215 0.52 2.45 -10.80
CA GLU A 215 0.81 2.37 -9.39
C GLU A 215 -0.02 3.38 -8.59
N PHE A 216 -0.26 3.07 -7.33
CA PHE A 216 -0.88 3.98 -6.38
C PHE A 216 0.19 4.78 -5.64
N VAL A 217 0.12 6.11 -5.75
CA VAL A 217 0.96 7.03 -5.00
C VAL A 217 0.13 7.66 -3.90
N PRO A 218 0.30 7.27 -2.62
CA PRO A 218 -0.39 7.89 -1.51
C PRO A 218 -0.11 9.40 -1.43
N ALA A 219 -1.12 10.21 -1.10
CA ALA A 219 -0.97 11.64 -0.91
C ALA A 219 0.11 12.00 0.14
N TYR A 220 0.42 11.06 1.05
CA TYR A 220 1.51 11.18 2.02
C TYR A 220 2.87 11.48 1.37
N PHE A 221 3.18 10.89 0.21
CA PHE A 221 4.44 11.14 -0.49
C PHE A 221 4.42 12.40 -1.37
N VAL A 222 3.24 12.97 -1.58
CA VAL A 222 3.04 14.20 -2.37
C VAL A 222 3.10 15.46 -1.49
N LYS A 223 2.56 15.40 -0.28
CA LYS A 223 2.32 16.58 0.59
C LYS A 223 3.58 17.39 0.95
N ASP A 224 4.75 16.78 0.93
CA ASP A 224 6.02 17.38 1.33
C ASP A 224 7.04 17.46 0.17
N ILE A 225 6.58 17.37 -1.09
CA ILE A 225 7.47 17.46 -2.26
C ILE A 225 8.07 18.87 -2.41
N LEU A 226 7.36 19.88 -1.93
CA LEU A 226 7.82 21.27 -1.82
C LEU A 226 7.90 21.69 -0.35
N PRO A 227 8.81 22.61 0.02
CA PRO A 227 8.83 23.20 1.35
C PRO A 227 7.58 24.08 1.55
N ARG A 228 6.92 23.95 2.71
CA ARG A 228 5.72 24.75 3.02
C ARG A 228 6.12 26.14 3.55
N SER A 229 5.55 27.19 2.98
CA SER A 229 5.64 28.53 3.53
C SER A 229 4.71 28.70 4.74
N ASN A 230 5.11 29.54 5.71
CA ASN A 230 4.27 29.84 6.89
C ASN A 230 2.93 30.50 6.52
N ASN A 231 2.83 31.14 5.36
CA ASN A 231 1.62 31.80 4.88
C ASN A 231 0.68 30.85 4.11
N ASP A 232 1.10 29.63 3.83
CA ASP A 232 0.29 28.67 3.09
C ASP A 232 -0.66 27.90 4.02
N SER A 233 -1.95 27.87 3.66
CA SER A 233 -2.84 26.87 4.26
C SER A 233 -2.39 25.45 3.90
N VAL A 234 -2.77 24.46 4.72
CA VAL A 234 -2.46 23.03 4.44
C VAL A 234 -3.02 22.64 3.07
N TYR A 235 -4.26 23.02 2.78
CA TYR A 235 -4.92 22.73 1.51
C TYR A 235 -4.22 23.40 0.33
N GLY A 236 -3.92 24.71 0.43
CA GLY A 236 -3.25 25.46 -0.64
C GLY A 236 -1.84 24.94 -0.91
N HIS A 237 -1.09 24.58 0.14
CA HIS A 237 0.22 23.96 -0.02
C HIS A 237 0.13 22.61 -0.75
N PHE A 238 -0.83 21.75 -0.36
CA PHE A 238 -1.02 20.47 -1.01
C PHE A 238 -1.35 20.61 -2.50
N LEU A 239 -2.20 21.56 -2.88
CA LEU A 239 -2.48 21.88 -4.28
C LEU A 239 -1.21 22.31 -5.03
N LYS A 240 -0.35 23.16 -4.44
CA LYS A 240 0.95 23.53 -5.04
C LYS A 240 1.86 22.33 -5.27
N CYS A 241 1.89 21.38 -4.33
CA CYS A 241 2.66 20.14 -4.49
C CYS A 241 2.11 19.28 -5.64
N CYS A 242 0.80 19.19 -5.78
CA CYS A 242 0.16 18.46 -6.86
C CYS A 242 0.40 19.13 -8.24
N ASP A 243 0.31 20.46 -8.31
CA ASP A 243 0.60 21.23 -9.53
C ASP A 243 2.07 21.05 -9.95
N TYR A 244 3.00 21.09 -9.00
CA TYR A 244 4.42 20.84 -9.27
C TYR A 244 4.65 19.47 -9.92
N LEU A 245 3.92 18.45 -9.46
CA LEU A 245 3.96 17.09 -10.01
C LEU A 245 3.06 16.90 -11.24
N GLN A 246 2.39 17.96 -11.72
CA GLN A 246 1.48 17.93 -12.87
C GLN A 246 0.35 16.90 -12.71
N ILE A 247 -0.20 16.74 -11.50
CA ILE A 247 -1.31 15.83 -11.25
C ILE A 247 -2.61 16.48 -11.70
N PRO A 248 -3.35 15.90 -12.66
CA PRO A 248 -4.59 16.48 -13.15
C PRO A 248 -5.76 16.30 -12.15
N ASP A 249 -6.79 17.16 -12.26
CA ASP A 249 -8.11 17.05 -11.63
C ASP A 249 -8.13 17.03 -10.09
N VAL A 250 -7.08 17.54 -9.43
CA VAL A 250 -6.92 17.42 -7.96
C VAL A 250 -7.97 18.25 -7.19
N ALA A 251 -8.22 19.49 -7.60
CA ALA A 251 -9.11 20.38 -6.83
C ALA A 251 -10.55 19.84 -6.75
N GLY A 252 -11.11 19.41 -7.88
CA GLY A 252 -12.43 18.79 -7.95
C GLY A 252 -12.51 17.50 -7.14
N TYR A 253 -11.47 16.65 -7.24
CA TYR A 253 -11.38 15.43 -6.45
C TYR A 253 -11.38 15.69 -4.95
N LEU A 254 -10.57 16.63 -4.45
CA LEU A 254 -10.53 16.97 -3.03
C LEU A 254 -11.86 17.55 -2.53
N GLN A 255 -12.54 18.36 -3.34
CA GLN A 255 -13.88 18.87 -3.01
C GLN A 255 -14.90 17.75 -2.87
N GLN A 256 -14.91 16.80 -3.83
CA GLN A 256 -15.78 15.61 -3.77
C GLN A 256 -15.48 14.75 -2.55
N MET A 257 -14.20 14.50 -2.27
CA MET A 257 -13.75 13.72 -1.10
C MET A 257 -14.22 14.34 0.19
N LEU A 258 -13.99 15.66 0.39
CA LEU A 258 -14.40 16.37 1.59
C LEU A 258 -15.93 16.42 1.74
N CYS A 259 -16.67 16.57 0.65
CA CYS A 259 -18.13 16.52 0.66
C CYS A 259 -18.62 15.13 1.08
N LEU A 260 -18.06 14.06 0.52
CA LEU A 260 -18.39 12.68 0.90
C LEU A 260 -18.07 12.43 2.37
N ASP A 261 -16.84 12.77 2.81
CA ASP A 261 -16.39 12.57 4.20
C ASP A 261 -17.31 13.30 5.20
N TYR A 262 -17.75 14.50 4.86
CA TYR A 262 -18.71 15.25 5.70
C TYR A 262 -20.09 14.55 5.78
N LEU A 263 -20.60 14.04 4.65
CA LEU A 263 -21.92 13.39 4.61
C LEU A 263 -21.96 12.05 5.35
N ILE A 264 -20.84 11.30 5.31
CA ILE A 264 -20.74 9.99 5.96
C ILE A 264 -20.06 10.04 7.33
N GLU A 265 -19.77 11.24 7.84
CA GLU A 265 -19.05 11.46 9.10
C GLU A 265 -17.70 10.72 9.19
N ASN A 266 -16.98 10.61 8.07
CA ASN A 266 -15.68 9.94 8.04
C ASN A 266 -14.62 10.73 8.84
N SER A 267 -14.22 10.21 9.98
CA SER A 267 -13.26 10.86 10.90
C SER A 267 -11.80 10.44 10.68
N ASP A 268 -11.51 9.50 9.77
CA ASP A 268 -10.17 8.91 9.57
C ASP A 268 -9.56 9.22 8.19
N ARG A 269 -9.97 10.32 7.55
CA ARG A 269 -9.36 10.75 6.28
C ARG A 269 -7.98 11.34 6.50
N HIS A 270 -6.96 10.55 6.31
CA HIS A 270 -5.56 10.98 6.37
C HIS A 270 -4.85 10.76 5.02
N TYR A 271 -3.64 11.33 4.84
CA TYR A 271 -2.88 11.27 3.58
C TYR A 271 -2.50 9.86 3.09
N GLY A 272 -2.74 8.82 3.86
CA GLY A 272 -2.59 7.42 3.44
C GLY A 272 -3.86 6.83 2.82
N ASN A 273 -5.04 7.42 3.07
CA ASN A 273 -6.35 6.91 2.66
C ASN A 273 -6.89 7.57 1.39
N PHE A 274 -6.06 8.31 0.67
CA PHE A 274 -6.30 8.82 -0.67
C PHE A 274 -4.97 9.06 -1.39
N GLY A 275 -5.01 9.25 -2.69
CA GLY A 275 -3.81 9.46 -3.49
C GLY A 275 -4.09 9.47 -4.98
N PHE A 276 -3.10 9.13 -5.75
CA PHE A 276 -3.08 9.33 -7.18
C PHE A 276 -2.62 8.06 -7.91
N ILE A 277 -3.06 7.93 -9.15
CA ILE A 277 -2.62 6.88 -10.06
C ILE A 277 -1.50 7.45 -10.93
N ARG A 278 -0.36 6.74 -10.99
CA ARG A 278 0.76 7.05 -11.86
C ARG A 278 0.98 5.91 -12.86
N ASP A 279 1.25 6.24 -14.09
CA ASP A 279 1.69 5.27 -15.10
C ASP A 279 3.14 4.86 -14.83
N VAL A 280 3.42 3.57 -14.76
CA VAL A 280 4.73 3.06 -14.33
C VAL A 280 5.81 3.15 -15.41
N ASN A 281 5.45 3.29 -16.68
CA ASN A 281 6.39 3.34 -17.78
C ASN A 281 6.79 4.80 -18.09
N SER A 282 5.81 5.70 -18.16
CA SER A 282 6.04 7.13 -18.42
C SER A 282 6.29 7.96 -17.16
N LEU A 283 6.00 7.41 -15.99
CA LEU A 283 6.05 8.06 -14.67
C LEU A 283 5.14 9.30 -14.56
N LYS A 284 4.17 9.45 -15.46
CA LYS A 284 3.19 10.53 -15.46
C LYS A 284 1.99 10.18 -14.60
N PHE A 285 1.49 11.17 -13.87
CA PHE A 285 0.25 11.03 -13.15
C PHE A 285 -0.95 11.01 -14.09
N LEU A 286 -1.83 10.03 -13.91
CA LEU A 286 -3.06 9.86 -14.67
C LEU A 286 -4.25 10.57 -14.00
N GLY A 287 -4.13 10.91 -12.72
CA GLY A 287 -5.15 11.59 -11.93
C GLY A 287 -5.39 10.94 -10.57
N PRO A 288 -6.47 11.35 -9.88
CA PRO A 288 -6.83 10.80 -8.59
C PRO A 288 -7.23 9.33 -8.64
N ALA A 289 -6.84 8.59 -7.62
CA ALA A 289 -7.36 7.25 -7.36
C ALA A 289 -8.86 7.30 -7.03
N PRO A 290 -9.64 6.22 -7.28
CA PRO A 290 -10.99 6.14 -6.75
C PRO A 290 -10.97 6.28 -5.22
N LEU A 291 -11.99 6.90 -4.61
CA LEU A 291 -12.08 7.02 -3.15
C LEU A 291 -12.25 5.64 -2.51
N PHE A 292 -11.54 5.42 -1.43
CA PHE A 292 -11.52 4.15 -0.67
C PHE A 292 -11.28 4.40 0.81
N ASP A 293 -11.42 3.36 1.63
CA ASP A 293 -11.12 3.34 3.06
C ASP A 293 -12.01 4.30 3.88
N ASN A 294 -13.32 4.04 3.82
CA ASN A 294 -14.37 4.77 4.51
C ASN A 294 -14.96 3.98 5.69
N GLY A 295 -14.32 2.91 6.13
CA GLY A 295 -14.83 1.99 7.15
C GLY A 295 -15.01 2.59 8.54
N THR A 296 -14.39 3.73 8.83
CA THR A 296 -14.52 4.48 10.09
C THR A 296 -15.59 5.58 10.03
N SER A 297 -16.45 5.56 9.04
CA SER A 297 -17.62 6.43 8.88
C SER A 297 -18.85 5.84 9.58
N LEU A 298 -19.91 6.68 9.84
CA LEU A 298 -21.27 6.32 10.33
C LEU A 298 -21.32 5.73 11.73
#